data_4d02c22c14db02180931c8e3967217c6
#
_entry.id   4d02c22c14db02180931c8e3967217c6
#
_cell.length_a   1.000
_cell.length_b   1.000
_cell.length_c   1.000
_cell.angle_alpha   90.00
_cell.angle_beta   90.00
_cell.angle_gamma   90.00
#
_symmetry.space_group_name_H-M   'P 1'
#
loop_
_entity.id
_entity.type
_entity.pdbx_description
1 polymer ?
#
loop_
_entity_poly.entity_id
_entity_poly.type
_entity_poly.pdbx_seq_one_letter_code
_entity_poly.pdbx_strand_id
1 'polypeptide(L)'
;MNLINRELSWLSFNERVLQEAIDQTVPLTERMRFLGIYSNNLDEFFRVRVANLKRIIDVKNEKVQGYKGNAEDLYIEIRKVVLRQQQLFERAYDQIKAEFEAEGIHFIDETGCTDNELIELDEFFHDKLKHAIFPIMLEKKRPLPKLRDYAIYLGVKLVAKAKVRYALIQIPTEYNRFFILKRDKNTNVILIDDIIRLYLNEIFAVYQPNFVEAFTFKFTRDAELDLDDDLSLSFFEKIEKSVKQRKKGQPVRFVYDAEMPADLLAFLLQQLNLKKGVNTIPGGRYHNFKDFIKFPDFGNAAYRYQPQTPVLHPVFRSGQSHIATILKQDVLLHFPYQQFDHVVDLLREASLDPKVKEVKINIYRVAKHSEVMNALLACIFNGKQVTVVFELQARFDEENNLWWSNRLKDHGANVIYGLQNLKVHSKLLQIKRILEGKTQYLTYIGTGNF
;
A
#
# COMPACT_ATOMS: atom_id res chain seq x y z
N MET A 1 27.41 -24.19 -4.92
CA MET A 1 26.82 -23.17 -4.05
C MET A 1 25.50 -23.69 -3.52
N ASN A 2 25.33 -23.78 -2.20
CA ASN A 2 24.01 -24.05 -1.60
C ASN A 2 23.21 -22.77 -1.56
N LEU A 3 22.42 -22.52 -2.60
CA LEU A 3 21.51 -21.39 -2.65
C LEU A 3 20.24 -21.71 -1.86
N ILE A 4 19.81 -20.79 -1.01
CA ILE A 4 18.51 -20.84 -0.36
C ILE A 4 17.44 -20.43 -1.38
N ASN A 5 16.29 -21.11 -1.35
CA ASN A 5 15.16 -20.70 -2.20
C ASN A 5 14.79 -19.23 -1.96
N ARG A 6 14.56 -18.51 -3.04
CA ARG A 6 14.33 -17.06 -3.02
C ARG A 6 13.10 -16.65 -2.18
N GLU A 7 12.04 -17.45 -2.18
CA GLU A 7 10.79 -17.14 -1.46
C GLU A 7 10.97 -17.34 0.04
N LEU A 8 11.69 -18.39 0.45
CA LEU A 8 12.04 -18.64 1.85
C LEU A 8 13.02 -17.60 2.38
N SER A 9 14.02 -17.24 1.58
CA SER A 9 14.96 -16.16 1.90
C SER A 9 14.24 -14.82 2.10
N TRP A 10 13.24 -14.53 1.27
CA TRP A 10 12.44 -13.32 1.39
C TRP A 10 11.61 -13.29 2.69
N LEU A 11 11.02 -14.43 3.08
CA LEU A 11 10.32 -14.54 4.36
C LEU A 11 11.26 -14.32 5.54
N SER A 12 12.50 -14.81 5.46
CA SER A 12 13.53 -14.55 6.48
C SER A 12 13.87 -13.07 6.56
N PHE A 13 13.95 -12.35 5.42
CA PHE A 13 14.10 -10.90 5.40
C PHE A 13 12.91 -10.19 6.09
N ASN A 14 11.68 -10.59 5.78
CA ASN A 14 10.51 -9.97 6.41
C ASN A 14 10.43 -10.25 7.92
N GLU A 15 10.96 -11.39 8.38
CA GLU A 15 11.11 -11.69 9.82
C GLU A 15 12.08 -10.71 10.51
N ARG A 16 13.10 -10.17 9.78
CA ARG A 16 13.98 -9.13 10.32
C ARG A 16 13.20 -7.82 10.58
N VAL A 17 12.24 -7.51 9.72
CA VAL A 17 11.33 -6.37 9.95
C VAL A 17 10.50 -6.58 11.21
N LEU A 18 10.04 -7.82 11.45
CA LEU A 18 9.31 -8.16 12.67
C LEU A 18 10.20 -8.08 13.92
N GLN A 19 11.50 -8.37 13.81
CA GLN A 19 12.46 -8.23 14.92
C GLN A 19 12.54 -6.77 15.40
N GLU A 20 12.47 -5.78 14.51
CA GLU A 20 12.43 -4.36 14.90
C GLU A 20 11.20 -4.03 15.77
N ALA A 21 10.06 -4.70 15.53
CA ALA A 21 8.88 -4.54 16.37
C ALA A 21 9.06 -5.18 17.76
N ILE A 22 9.90 -6.19 17.89
CA ILE A 22 10.18 -6.91 19.13
C ILE A 22 11.28 -6.21 19.95
N ASP A 23 12.18 -5.51 19.28
CA ASP A 23 13.34 -4.87 19.92
C ASP A 23 12.89 -3.69 20.77
N GLN A 24 13.13 -3.78 22.09
CA GLN A 24 12.76 -2.74 23.07
C GLN A 24 13.60 -1.46 22.96
N THR A 25 14.71 -1.47 22.23
CA THR A 25 15.51 -0.27 21.97
C THR A 25 14.88 0.61 20.88
N VAL A 26 13.94 0.07 20.11
CA VAL A 26 13.16 0.81 19.11
C VAL A 26 12.02 1.56 19.83
N PRO A 27 11.80 2.85 19.52
CA PRO A 27 10.72 3.64 20.10
C PRO A 27 9.33 2.99 19.94
N LEU A 28 8.48 3.09 20.95
CA LEU A 28 7.25 2.32 21.09
C LEU A 28 6.29 2.48 19.88
N THR A 29 6.05 3.70 19.40
CA THR A 29 5.23 3.96 18.22
C THR A 29 5.86 3.37 16.94
N GLU A 30 7.19 3.41 16.82
CA GLU A 30 7.88 2.83 15.66
C GLU A 30 7.76 1.31 15.66
N ARG A 31 7.80 0.65 16.83
CA ARG A 31 7.58 -0.80 16.92
C ARG A 31 6.19 -1.17 16.40
N MET A 32 5.15 -0.40 16.74
CA MET A 32 3.80 -0.59 16.17
C MET A 32 3.79 -0.37 14.65
N ARG A 33 4.52 0.61 14.14
CA ARG A 33 4.66 0.86 12.69
C ARG A 33 5.40 -0.27 11.98
N PHE A 34 6.42 -0.88 12.61
CA PHE A 34 7.11 -2.04 12.05
C PHE A 34 6.19 -3.26 11.91
N LEU A 35 5.21 -3.46 12.80
CA LEU A 35 4.15 -4.45 12.59
C LEU A 35 3.35 -4.13 11.31
N GLY A 36 3.06 -2.86 11.07
CA GLY A 36 2.40 -2.40 9.85
C GLY A 36 3.23 -2.70 8.59
N ILE A 37 4.53 -2.43 8.63
CA ILE A 37 5.46 -2.68 7.52
C ILE A 37 5.55 -4.18 7.24
N TYR A 38 5.72 -5.01 8.29
CA TYR A 38 5.73 -6.47 8.16
C TYR A 38 4.47 -7.00 7.48
N SER A 39 3.29 -6.52 7.92
CA SER A 39 2.00 -6.93 7.36
C SER A 39 1.86 -6.52 5.89
N ASN A 40 2.25 -5.30 5.54
CA ASN A 40 2.21 -4.80 4.16
C ASN A 40 3.13 -5.60 3.24
N ASN A 41 4.34 -5.90 3.69
CA ASN A 41 5.30 -6.71 2.97
C ASN A 41 4.77 -8.13 2.72
N LEU A 42 4.16 -8.74 3.74
CA LEU A 42 3.58 -10.08 3.62
C LEU A 42 2.40 -10.10 2.63
N ASP A 43 1.57 -9.06 2.59
CA ASP A 43 0.50 -8.93 1.60
C ASP A 43 1.05 -8.90 0.17
N GLU A 44 2.13 -8.13 -0.07
CA GLU A 44 2.78 -8.08 -1.37
C GLU A 44 3.39 -9.44 -1.75
N PHE A 45 4.00 -10.13 -0.80
CA PHE A 45 4.55 -11.47 -1.00
C PHE A 45 3.48 -12.47 -1.48
N PHE A 46 2.34 -12.51 -0.81
CA PHE A 46 1.24 -13.38 -1.22
C PHE A 46 0.68 -13.01 -2.58
N ARG A 47 0.54 -11.75 -2.83
CA ARG A 47 -0.06 -11.21 -4.05
C ARG A 47 0.78 -11.48 -5.30
N VAL A 48 2.10 -11.54 -5.15
CA VAL A 48 3.04 -11.67 -6.27
C VAL A 48 3.68 -13.05 -6.28
N ARG A 49 4.32 -13.45 -5.16
CA ARG A 49 5.15 -14.65 -5.12
C ARG A 49 4.33 -15.91 -4.94
N VAL A 50 3.43 -15.92 -3.96
CA VAL A 50 2.56 -17.05 -3.69
C VAL A 50 1.54 -17.22 -4.82
N ALA A 51 1.04 -16.13 -5.39
CA ALA A 51 0.16 -16.18 -6.56
C ALA A 51 0.82 -16.88 -7.74
N ASN A 52 2.07 -16.50 -8.06
CA ASN A 52 2.84 -17.15 -9.12
C ASN A 52 3.09 -18.63 -8.82
N LEU A 53 3.47 -18.98 -7.57
CA LEU A 53 3.67 -20.36 -7.16
C LEU A 53 2.39 -21.20 -7.32
N LYS A 54 1.23 -20.65 -6.99
CA LYS A 54 -0.07 -21.32 -7.19
C LYS A 54 -0.37 -21.59 -8.65
N ARG A 55 -0.06 -20.66 -9.56
CA ARG A 55 -0.21 -20.90 -11.00
C ARG A 55 0.68 -22.06 -11.48
N ILE A 56 1.92 -22.15 -10.98
CA ILE A 56 2.82 -23.26 -11.28
C ILE A 56 2.20 -24.59 -10.82
N ILE A 57 1.59 -24.62 -9.64
CA ILE A 57 0.88 -25.79 -9.10
C ILE A 57 -0.32 -26.15 -10.00
N ASP A 58 -1.14 -25.17 -10.37
CA ASP A 58 -2.36 -25.37 -11.17
C ASP A 58 -2.06 -25.92 -12.58
N VAL A 59 -0.94 -25.55 -13.18
CA VAL A 59 -0.47 -26.07 -14.50
C VAL A 59 0.28 -27.40 -14.36
N LYS A 60 0.36 -28.00 -13.17
CA LYS A 60 1.11 -29.23 -12.89
C LYS A 60 2.59 -29.17 -13.31
N ASN A 61 3.18 -28.02 -13.30
CA ASN A 61 4.61 -27.85 -13.54
C ASN A 61 5.37 -28.09 -12.23
N GLU A 62 5.98 -29.27 -12.11
CA GLU A 62 6.53 -29.77 -10.86
C GLU A 62 7.83 -29.10 -10.42
N LYS A 63 8.58 -28.48 -11.33
CA LYS A 63 9.92 -27.94 -11.03
C LYS A 63 9.89 -26.46 -10.69
N VAL A 64 10.46 -26.11 -9.54
CA VAL A 64 10.69 -24.72 -9.14
C VAL A 64 12.19 -24.42 -9.15
N GLN A 65 12.59 -23.36 -9.81
CA GLN A 65 14.00 -22.98 -9.88
C GLN A 65 14.56 -22.68 -8.47
N GLY A 66 15.68 -23.32 -8.15
CA GLY A 66 16.37 -23.11 -6.86
C GLY A 66 15.72 -23.80 -5.66
N TYR A 67 14.83 -24.77 -5.90
CA TYR A 67 14.23 -25.60 -4.86
C TYR A 67 14.37 -27.09 -5.20
N LYS A 68 14.67 -27.94 -4.20
CA LYS A 68 14.86 -29.38 -4.41
C LYS A 68 13.56 -30.18 -4.50
N GLY A 69 12.45 -29.64 -3.99
CA GLY A 69 11.10 -30.22 -4.05
C GLY A 69 10.27 -29.68 -5.21
N ASN A 70 9.01 -30.08 -5.26
CA ASN A 70 8.03 -29.55 -6.19
C ASN A 70 7.40 -28.25 -5.68
N ALA A 71 6.50 -27.64 -6.46
CA ALA A 71 5.85 -26.37 -6.12
C ALA A 71 4.91 -26.50 -4.90
N GLU A 72 4.27 -27.65 -4.71
CA GLU A 72 3.38 -27.91 -3.57
C GLU A 72 4.19 -28.02 -2.26
N ASP A 73 5.34 -28.71 -2.28
CA ASP A 73 6.23 -28.81 -1.12
C ASP A 73 6.72 -27.43 -0.68
N LEU A 74 7.13 -26.61 -1.64
CA LEU A 74 7.53 -25.22 -1.37
C LEU A 74 6.38 -24.40 -0.76
N TYR A 75 5.17 -24.57 -1.28
CA TYR A 75 3.99 -23.86 -0.74
C TYR A 75 3.68 -24.29 0.70
N ILE A 76 3.80 -25.57 1.02
CA ILE A 76 3.63 -26.11 2.39
C ILE A 76 4.69 -25.50 3.32
N GLU A 77 5.95 -25.43 2.87
CA GLU A 77 7.04 -24.85 3.66
C GLU A 77 6.83 -23.35 3.90
N ILE A 78 6.45 -22.59 2.87
CA ILE A 78 6.06 -21.18 2.99
C ILE A 78 4.97 -21.02 4.05
N ARG A 79 3.92 -21.85 4.00
CA ARG A 79 2.84 -21.79 4.99
C ARG A 79 3.32 -22.03 6.42
N LYS A 80 4.19 -22.99 6.65
CA LYS A 80 4.78 -23.26 7.99
C LYS A 80 5.52 -22.04 8.52
N VAL A 81 6.35 -21.43 7.68
CA VAL A 81 7.10 -20.22 8.07
C VAL A 81 6.15 -19.06 8.38
N VAL A 82 5.15 -18.82 7.53
CA VAL A 82 4.18 -17.73 7.72
C VAL A 82 3.37 -17.91 9.01
N LEU A 83 2.90 -19.13 9.32
CA LEU A 83 2.15 -19.39 10.56
C LEU A 83 3.01 -19.17 11.80
N ARG A 84 4.29 -19.59 11.77
CA ARG A 84 5.23 -19.33 12.87
C ARG A 84 5.46 -17.83 13.06
N GLN A 85 5.69 -17.09 11.98
CA GLN A 85 5.88 -15.64 12.02
C GLN A 85 4.63 -14.91 12.49
N GLN A 86 3.43 -15.40 12.15
CA GLN A 86 2.18 -14.85 12.64
C GLN A 86 2.07 -14.96 14.17
N GLN A 87 2.45 -16.09 14.76
CA GLN A 87 2.48 -16.24 16.21
C GLN A 87 3.45 -15.24 16.88
N LEU A 88 4.62 -15.01 16.27
CA LEU A 88 5.55 -13.99 16.74
C LEU A 88 4.98 -12.59 16.64
N PHE A 89 4.28 -12.31 15.55
CA PHE A 89 3.59 -11.04 15.33
C PHE A 89 2.53 -10.76 16.38
N GLU A 90 1.68 -11.74 16.69
CA GLU A 90 0.60 -11.62 17.69
C GLU A 90 1.20 -11.33 19.07
N ARG A 91 2.24 -12.06 19.47
CA ARG A 91 2.95 -11.82 20.74
C ARG A 91 3.55 -10.42 20.81
N ALA A 92 4.19 -9.96 19.73
CA ALA A 92 4.77 -8.63 19.66
C ALA A 92 3.69 -7.55 19.76
N TYR A 93 2.54 -7.75 19.09
CA TYR A 93 1.42 -6.84 19.17
C TYR A 93 0.85 -6.73 20.59
N ASP A 94 0.62 -7.86 21.25
CA ASP A 94 0.12 -7.87 22.63
C ASP A 94 1.09 -7.23 23.62
N GLN A 95 2.39 -7.48 23.46
CA GLN A 95 3.41 -6.84 24.27
C GLN A 95 3.45 -5.31 24.06
N ILE A 96 3.43 -4.83 22.81
CA ILE A 96 3.41 -3.41 22.50
C ILE A 96 2.16 -2.74 23.07
N LYS A 97 0.99 -3.41 22.99
CA LYS A 97 -0.24 -2.91 23.63
C LYS A 97 -0.07 -2.75 25.12
N ALA A 98 0.46 -3.76 25.83
CA ALA A 98 0.68 -3.70 27.27
C ALA A 98 1.64 -2.56 27.66
N GLU A 99 2.67 -2.30 26.86
CA GLU A 99 3.57 -1.17 27.06
C GLU A 99 2.87 0.18 26.87
N PHE A 100 1.98 0.32 25.86
CA PHE A 100 1.15 1.52 25.71
C PHE A 100 0.18 1.70 26.87
N GLU A 101 -0.42 0.63 27.37
CA GLU A 101 -1.32 0.66 28.53
C GLU A 101 -0.60 1.15 29.79
N ALA A 102 0.67 0.75 29.99
CA ALA A 102 1.51 1.24 31.08
C ALA A 102 1.80 2.76 30.99
N GLU A 103 1.76 3.31 29.79
CA GLU A 103 1.93 4.74 29.50
C GLU A 103 0.59 5.52 29.47
N GLY A 104 -0.53 4.89 29.88
CA GLY A 104 -1.86 5.49 29.92
C GLY A 104 -2.55 5.60 28.54
N ILE A 105 -2.11 4.81 27.56
CA ILE A 105 -2.73 4.74 26.24
C ILE A 105 -3.40 3.36 26.12
N HIS A 106 -4.73 3.35 26.17
CA HIS A 106 -5.52 2.11 26.22
C HIS A 106 -6.17 1.83 24.86
N PHE A 107 -6.08 0.59 24.42
CA PHE A 107 -6.81 0.11 23.25
C PHE A 107 -8.13 -0.47 23.70
N ILE A 108 -9.21 0.20 23.36
CA ILE A 108 -10.57 -0.21 23.72
C ILE A 108 -11.31 -0.70 22.48
N ASP A 109 -12.30 -1.54 22.69
CA ASP A 109 -13.29 -1.97 21.70
C ASP A 109 -14.66 -1.35 21.99
N GLU A 110 -15.69 -1.76 21.25
CA GLU A 110 -17.07 -1.27 21.39
C GLU A 110 -17.70 -1.53 22.77
N THR A 111 -17.13 -2.44 23.57
CA THR A 111 -17.66 -2.79 24.91
C THR A 111 -16.97 -2.00 26.02
N GLY A 112 -15.81 -1.41 25.75
CA GLY A 112 -14.98 -0.69 26.73
C GLY A 112 -15.20 0.82 26.77
N CYS A 113 -16.17 1.36 26.05
CA CYS A 113 -16.43 2.80 25.98
C CYS A 113 -17.18 3.31 27.22
N THR A 114 -16.77 4.45 27.75
CA THR A 114 -17.50 5.19 28.77
C THR A 114 -18.63 6.04 28.18
N ASP A 115 -19.61 6.49 29.00
CA ASP A 115 -20.73 7.32 28.52
C ASP A 115 -20.27 8.59 27.79
N ASN A 116 -19.22 9.27 28.28
CA ASN A 116 -18.67 10.46 27.64
C ASN A 116 -17.99 10.15 26.31
N GLU A 117 -17.42 8.98 26.17
CA GLU A 117 -16.82 8.52 24.91
C GLU A 117 -17.89 8.13 23.90
N LEU A 118 -18.96 7.52 24.37
CA LEU A 118 -20.11 7.21 23.52
C LEU A 118 -20.72 8.46 22.90
N ILE A 119 -20.78 9.60 23.61
CA ILE A 119 -21.26 10.88 23.05
C ILE A 119 -20.35 11.31 21.88
N GLU A 120 -19.03 11.30 22.07
CA GLU A 120 -18.07 11.71 21.03
C GLU A 120 -18.09 10.76 19.82
N LEU A 121 -18.23 9.46 20.08
CA LEU A 121 -18.34 8.45 19.04
C LEU A 121 -19.68 8.55 18.26
N ASP A 122 -20.76 8.93 18.97
CA ASP A 122 -22.08 9.14 18.38
C ASP A 122 -22.06 10.32 17.40
N GLU A 123 -21.48 11.46 17.79
CA GLU A 123 -21.27 12.60 16.92
C GLU A 123 -20.44 12.21 15.68
N PHE A 124 -19.30 11.52 15.89
CA PHE A 124 -18.45 11.08 14.78
C PHE A 124 -19.16 10.11 13.84
N PHE A 125 -19.91 9.16 14.41
CA PHE A 125 -20.65 8.18 13.61
C PHE A 125 -21.72 8.87 12.75
N HIS A 126 -22.60 9.68 13.34
CA HIS A 126 -23.72 10.30 12.64
C HIS A 126 -23.28 11.38 11.65
N ASP A 127 -22.31 12.21 12.03
CA ASP A 127 -21.89 13.33 11.17
C ASP A 127 -20.99 12.88 10.01
N LYS A 128 -20.23 11.80 10.18
CA LYS A 128 -19.18 11.43 9.22
C LYS A 128 -19.23 9.97 8.82
N LEU A 129 -19.08 9.05 9.76
CA LEU A 129 -18.79 7.65 9.44
C LEU A 129 -19.97 6.94 8.77
N LYS A 130 -21.18 7.20 9.22
CA LYS A 130 -22.43 6.63 8.68
C LYS A 130 -22.60 6.87 7.17
N HIS A 131 -22.18 8.04 6.69
CA HIS A 131 -22.25 8.38 5.26
C HIS A 131 -21.27 7.64 4.36
N ALA A 132 -20.22 7.08 4.96
CA ALA A 132 -19.20 6.28 4.25
C ALA A 132 -19.44 4.77 4.35
N ILE A 133 -20.45 4.33 5.09
CA ILE A 133 -20.78 2.92 5.29
C ILE A 133 -21.87 2.49 4.31
N PHE A 134 -21.57 1.44 3.53
CA PHE A 134 -22.52 0.86 2.57
C PHE A 134 -22.71 -0.63 2.89
N PRO A 135 -23.72 -1.01 3.72
CA PRO A 135 -24.01 -2.41 4.00
C PRO A 135 -24.52 -3.14 2.77
N ILE A 136 -23.97 -4.30 2.49
CA ILE A 136 -24.34 -5.15 1.35
C ILE A 136 -24.94 -6.42 1.88
N MET A 137 -26.24 -6.63 1.67
CA MET A 137 -26.90 -7.87 2.03
C MET A 137 -26.48 -9.02 1.11
N LEU A 138 -26.19 -10.17 1.69
CA LEU A 138 -25.72 -11.34 0.97
C LEU A 138 -26.85 -12.37 0.80
N GLU A 139 -26.97 -12.91 -0.41
CA GLU A 139 -27.94 -13.95 -0.76
C GLU A 139 -27.25 -15.13 -1.45
N LYS A 140 -27.67 -16.35 -1.15
CA LYS A 140 -27.05 -17.57 -1.73
C LYS A 140 -27.04 -17.61 -3.26
N LYS A 141 -28.07 -17.04 -3.90
CA LYS A 141 -28.23 -17.06 -5.36
C LYS A 141 -27.67 -15.85 -6.07
N ARG A 142 -27.23 -14.82 -5.33
CA ARG A 142 -26.69 -13.59 -5.88
C ARG A 142 -25.18 -13.59 -5.73
N PRO A 143 -24.42 -13.41 -6.82
CA PRO A 143 -22.96 -13.33 -6.71
C PRO A 143 -22.55 -12.13 -5.86
N LEU A 144 -21.43 -12.27 -5.15
CA LEU A 144 -20.83 -11.16 -4.41
C LEU A 144 -20.54 -9.99 -5.36
N PRO A 145 -20.78 -8.76 -4.91
CA PRO A 145 -20.30 -7.59 -5.63
C PRO A 145 -18.78 -7.65 -5.77
N LYS A 146 -18.26 -6.87 -6.68
CA LYS A 146 -16.82 -6.77 -6.88
C LYS A 146 -16.15 -6.13 -5.66
N LEU A 147 -15.62 -6.95 -4.79
CA LEU A 147 -14.91 -6.51 -3.60
C LEU A 147 -13.54 -5.90 -3.98
N ARG A 148 -13.13 -4.88 -3.24
CA ARG A 148 -11.82 -4.22 -3.45
C ARG A 148 -10.71 -5.04 -2.80
N ASP A 149 -9.58 -5.16 -3.48
CA ASP A 149 -8.35 -5.67 -2.88
C ASP A 149 -7.84 -4.73 -1.77
N TYR A 150 -7.20 -5.29 -0.76
CA TYR A 150 -6.64 -4.58 0.40
C TYR A 150 -7.66 -3.88 1.30
N ALA A 151 -8.94 -3.94 0.98
CA ALA A 151 -9.96 -3.47 1.89
C ALA A 151 -10.16 -4.47 3.02
N ILE A 152 -10.49 -3.97 4.18
CA ILE A 152 -10.99 -4.76 5.30
C ILE A 152 -12.50 -4.79 5.17
N TYR A 153 -13.06 -5.94 5.46
CA TYR A 153 -14.50 -6.15 5.48
C TYR A 153 -14.94 -6.68 6.84
N LEU A 154 -16.08 -6.25 7.27
CA LEU A 154 -16.84 -6.91 8.32
C LEU A 154 -17.83 -7.87 7.66
N GLY A 155 -17.68 -9.17 7.92
CA GLY A 155 -18.71 -10.17 7.66
C GLY A 155 -19.72 -10.10 8.80
N VAL A 156 -20.96 -9.74 8.49
CA VAL A 156 -22.00 -9.54 9.47
C VAL A 156 -22.98 -10.71 9.46
N LYS A 157 -23.28 -11.23 10.64
CA LYS A 157 -24.35 -12.19 10.87
C LYS A 157 -25.43 -11.52 11.68
N LEU A 158 -26.64 -11.52 11.17
CA LEU A 158 -27.80 -10.97 11.89
C LEU A 158 -28.93 -12.00 11.95
N VAL A 159 -29.59 -12.06 13.07
CA VAL A 159 -30.74 -12.90 13.32
C VAL A 159 -31.95 -12.02 13.58
N ALA A 160 -32.98 -12.16 12.76
CA ALA A 160 -34.21 -11.41 12.90
C ALA A 160 -35.40 -12.33 12.59
N LYS A 161 -36.39 -12.39 13.49
CA LYS A 161 -37.59 -13.26 13.35
C LYS A 161 -37.24 -14.71 13.01
N ALA A 162 -36.25 -15.28 13.75
CA ALA A 162 -35.70 -16.64 13.57
C ALA A 162 -35.02 -16.90 12.20
N LYS A 163 -34.76 -15.86 11.41
CA LYS A 163 -34.06 -16.00 10.12
C LYS A 163 -32.65 -15.43 10.26
N VAL A 164 -31.65 -16.24 9.88
CA VAL A 164 -30.25 -15.82 9.76
C VAL A 164 -30.07 -15.14 8.42
N ARG A 165 -29.41 -13.98 8.44
CA ARG A 165 -28.99 -13.23 7.25
C ARG A 165 -27.52 -12.85 7.38
N TYR A 166 -26.89 -12.67 6.25
CA TYR A 166 -25.49 -12.22 6.19
C TYR A 166 -25.39 -10.93 5.41
N ALA A 167 -24.44 -10.10 5.83
CA ALA A 167 -24.12 -8.86 5.13
C ALA A 167 -22.60 -8.63 5.12
N LEU A 168 -22.18 -7.68 4.29
CA LEU A 168 -20.81 -7.16 4.28
C LEU A 168 -20.85 -5.66 4.53
N ILE A 169 -19.87 -5.19 5.30
CA ILE A 169 -19.54 -3.77 5.40
C ILE A 169 -18.05 -3.63 5.06
N GLN A 170 -17.72 -2.80 4.09
CA GLN A 170 -16.33 -2.41 3.85
C GLN A 170 -15.94 -1.33 4.87
N ILE A 171 -14.80 -1.50 5.53
CA ILE A 171 -14.25 -0.44 6.39
C ILE A 171 -13.85 0.74 5.49
N PRO A 172 -14.36 1.95 5.75
CA PRO A 172 -14.03 3.15 4.98
C PRO A 172 -12.53 3.46 5.07
N THR A 173 -11.93 3.85 3.94
CA THR A 173 -10.50 4.20 3.84
C THR A 173 -10.27 5.72 3.81
N GLU A 174 -11.33 6.49 3.79
CA GLU A 174 -11.33 7.96 3.79
C GLU A 174 -10.97 8.53 5.15
N TYR A 175 -11.24 7.76 6.21
CA TYR A 175 -10.93 8.13 7.60
C TYR A 175 -9.70 7.39 8.11
N ASN A 176 -9.04 8.00 9.10
CA ASN A 176 -8.01 7.29 9.85
C ASN A 176 -8.64 6.11 10.58
N ARG A 177 -7.99 4.94 10.52
CA ARG A 177 -8.49 3.73 11.17
C ARG A 177 -8.51 3.84 12.70
N PHE A 178 -7.66 4.69 13.26
CA PHE A 178 -7.54 4.92 14.70
C PHE A 178 -8.29 6.19 15.09
N PHE A 179 -9.26 6.06 15.96
CA PHE A 179 -9.94 7.18 16.59
C PHE A 179 -9.38 7.37 18.01
N ILE A 180 -8.99 8.60 18.33
CA ILE A 180 -8.29 8.92 19.57
C ILE A 180 -9.23 9.71 20.47
N LEU A 181 -9.53 9.14 21.63
CA LEU A 181 -10.36 9.72 22.68
C LEU A 181 -9.45 10.22 23.80
N LYS A 182 -9.22 11.54 23.87
CA LYS A 182 -8.35 12.14 24.87
C LYS A 182 -9.12 12.43 26.16
N ARG A 183 -8.52 12.03 27.30
CA ARG A 183 -8.99 12.33 28.65
C ARG A 183 -7.84 12.98 29.45
N ASP A 184 -8.15 13.56 30.58
CA ASP A 184 -7.18 14.35 31.40
C ASP A 184 -5.86 13.62 31.68
N LYS A 185 -5.91 12.32 31.94
CA LYS A 185 -4.73 11.50 32.27
C LYS A 185 -4.50 10.32 31.32
N ASN A 186 -5.51 9.91 30.57
CA ASN A 186 -5.46 8.72 29.74
C ASN A 186 -5.87 9.06 28.32
N THR A 187 -5.39 8.27 27.36
CA THR A 187 -5.81 8.33 25.96
C THR A 187 -6.35 6.98 25.56
N ASN A 188 -7.61 6.92 25.15
CA ASN A 188 -8.18 5.69 24.59
C ASN A 188 -8.10 5.71 23.07
N VAL A 189 -7.76 4.58 22.51
CA VAL A 189 -7.68 4.35 21.05
C VAL A 189 -8.68 3.29 20.69
N ILE A 190 -9.64 3.63 19.84
CA ILE A 190 -10.62 2.71 19.28
C ILE A 190 -10.47 2.64 17.75
N LEU A 191 -10.62 1.45 17.18
CA LEU A 191 -10.57 1.28 15.74
C LEU A 191 -11.95 1.59 15.13
N ILE A 192 -11.96 2.14 13.90
CA ILE A 192 -13.20 2.35 13.13
C ILE A 192 -13.99 1.03 13.00
N ASP A 193 -13.31 -0.10 12.95
CA ASP A 193 -13.91 -1.43 12.97
C ASP A 193 -14.89 -1.61 14.13
N ASP A 194 -14.48 -1.18 15.32
CA ASP A 194 -15.27 -1.31 16.55
C ASP A 194 -16.32 -0.21 16.68
N ILE A 195 -16.03 0.98 16.18
CA ILE A 195 -17.07 2.03 16.06
C ILE A 195 -18.21 1.52 15.17
N ILE A 196 -17.92 0.85 14.06
CA ILE A 196 -18.97 0.26 13.21
C ILE A 196 -19.73 -0.85 13.96
N ARG A 197 -19.03 -1.69 14.76
CA ARG A 197 -19.66 -2.73 15.58
C ARG A 197 -20.62 -2.16 16.61
N LEU A 198 -20.27 -1.05 17.24
CA LEU A 198 -21.12 -0.33 18.21
C LEU A 198 -22.48 0.04 17.61
N TYR A 199 -22.53 0.43 16.33
CA TYR A 199 -23.74 0.89 15.65
C TYR A 199 -24.39 -0.16 14.73
N LEU A 200 -24.03 -1.44 14.82
CA LEU A 200 -24.62 -2.48 13.97
C LEU A 200 -26.16 -2.58 14.10
N ASN A 201 -26.69 -2.42 15.30
CA ASN A 201 -28.14 -2.44 15.52
C ASN A 201 -28.83 -1.28 14.78
N GLU A 202 -28.24 -0.09 14.73
CA GLU A 202 -28.75 1.04 14.00
C GLU A 202 -28.61 0.84 12.49
N ILE A 203 -27.44 0.42 12.02
CA ILE A 203 -27.16 0.15 10.60
C ILE A 203 -28.18 -0.84 10.02
N PHE A 204 -28.57 -1.84 10.79
CA PHE A 204 -29.51 -2.88 10.36
C PHE A 204 -30.91 -2.75 10.98
N ALA A 205 -31.28 -1.58 11.50
CA ALA A 205 -32.55 -1.33 12.19
C ALA A 205 -33.80 -1.75 11.36
N VAL A 206 -33.74 -1.64 10.03
CA VAL A 206 -34.82 -2.05 9.11
C VAL A 206 -35.18 -3.54 9.26
N TYR A 207 -34.26 -4.37 9.71
CA TYR A 207 -34.48 -5.81 9.93
C TYR A 207 -34.94 -6.12 11.35
N GLN A 208 -34.87 -5.15 12.28
CA GLN A 208 -35.17 -5.35 13.72
C GLN A 208 -34.43 -6.60 14.27
N PRO A 209 -33.08 -6.63 14.20
CA PRO A 209 -32.36 -7.83 14.59
C PRO A 209 -32.47 -8.08 16.08
N ASN A 210 -32.71 -9.35 16.45
CA ASN A 210 -32.60 -9.80 17.84
C ASN A 210 -31.14 -9.97 18.26
N PHE A 211 -30.28 -10.22 17.26
CA PHE A 211 -28.85 -10.42 17.46
C PHE A 211 -28.10 -10.01 16.19
N VAL A 212 -27.00 -9.28 16.36
CA VAL A 212 -26.10 -8.88 15.27
C VAL A 212 -24.67 -8.89 15.77
N GLU A 213 -23.79 -9.49 14.99
CA GLU A 213 -22.33 -9.53 15.24
C GLU A 213 -21.56 -9.37 13.94
N ALA A 214 -20.32 -8.90 14.03
CA ALA A 214 -19.50 -8.66 12.87
C ALA A 214 -18.03 -9.08 13.10
N PHE A 215 -17.47 -9.78 12.13
CA PHE A 215 -16.11 -10.32 12.16
C PHE A 215 -15.29 -9.79 11.02
N THR A 216 -14.06 -9.39 11.30
CA THR A 216 -13.17 -8.88 10.26
C THR A 216 -12.67 -10.00 9.36
N PHE A 217 -12.59 -9.71 8.07
CA PHE A 217 -11.83 -10.51 7.14
C PHE A 217 -11.19 -9.64 6.06
N LYS A 218 -10.17 -10.20 5.45
CA LYS A 218 -9.45 -9.62 4.33
C LYS A 218 -9.13 -10.70 3.32
N PHE A 219 -9.19 -10.36 2.06
CA PHE A 219 -8.69 -11.23 1.02
C PHE A 219 -7.68 -10.49 0.14
N THR A 220 -6.79 -11.26 -0.48
CA THR A 220 -5.77 -10.77 -1.39
C THR A 220 -5.93 -11.52 -2.72
N ARG A 221 -5.98 -10.78 -3.82
CA ARG A 221 -6.04 -11.34 -5.17
C ARG A 221 -4.66 -11.40 -5.80
N ASP A 222 -4.55 -12.25 -6.81
CA ASP A 222 -3.41 -12.24 -7.70
C ASP A 222 -3.29 -10.87 -8.40
N ALA A 223 -2.10 -10.30 -8.36
CA ALA A 223 -1.81 -8.98 -8.91
C ALA A 223 -0.92 -9.02 -10.14
N GLU A 224 -0.56 -10.18 -10.63
CA GLU A 224 0.27 -10.26 -11.81
C GLU A 224 -0.52 -9.81 -13.05
N LEU A 225 0.16 -9.10 -13.93
CA LEU A 225 -0.41 -8.63 -15.19
C LEU A 225 -0.23 -9.74 -16.21
N ASP A 226 -1.33 -10.35 -16.66
CA ASP A 226 -1.32 -11.14 -17.87
C ASP A 226 -1.38 -10.18 -19.06
N LEU A 227 -0.29 -10.08 -19.82
CA LEU A 227 -0.27 -9.31 -21.06
C LEU A 227 -0.98 -10.12 -22.15
N ASP A 228 -1.91 -9.47 -22.81
CA ASP A 228 -2.63 -10.04 -23.94
C ASP A 228 -1.66 -10.27 -25.12
N ASP A 229 -1.72 -11.45 -25.72
CA ASP A 229 -0.91 -11.80 -26.90
C ASP A 229 -1.46 -11.19 -28.19
N ASP A 230 -2.54 -10.42 -28.12
CA ASP A 230 -3.14 -9.74 -29.27
C ASP A 230 -2.14 -8.79 -29.94
N LEU A 231 -1.69 -9.15 -31.12
CA LEU A 231 -0.71 -8.39 -31.92
C LEU A 231 -1.25 -7.05 -32.44
N SER A 232 -2.57 -6.85 -32.43
CA SER A 232 -3.21 -5.60 -32.87
C SER A 232 -3.14 -4.47 -31.86
N LEU A 233 -2.89 -4.79 -30.58
CA LEU A 233 -2.84 -3.82 -29.50
C LEU A 233 -1.42 -3.32 -29.28
N SER A 234 -1.27 -2.02 -29.08
CA SER A 234 -0.02 -1.43 -28.62
C SER A 234 0.35 -1.91 -27.20
N PHE A 235 1.63 -1.85 -26.85
CA PHE A 235 2.10 -2.22 -25.50
C PHE A 235 1.38 -1.43 -24.39
N PHE A 236 1.08 -0.15 -24.64
CA PHE A 236 0.31 0.70 -23.72
C PHE A 236 -1.11 0.16 -23.51
N GLU A 237 -1.84 -0.14 -24.60
CA GLU A 237 -3.20 -0.67 -24.52
C GLU A 237 -3.25 -2.03 -23.82
N LYS A 238 -2.24 -2.89 -24.06
CA LYS A 238 -2.08 -4.17 -23.36
C LYS A 238 -1.94 -3.97 -21.85
N ILE A 239 -1.10 -3.04 -21.41
CA ILE A 239 -0.93 -2.73 -19.97
C ILE A 239 -2.22 -2.15 -19.40
N GLU A 240 -2.86 -1.20 -20.08
CA GLU A 240 -4.14 -0.62 -19.61
C GLU A 240 -5.22 -1.69 -19.46
N LYS A 241 -5.34 -2.59 -20.43
CA LYS A 241 -6.28 -3.73 -20.41
C LYS A 241 -5.96 -4.67 -19.24
N SER A 242 -4.69 -5.04 -19.06
CA SER A 242 -4.24 -5.91 -17.98
C SER A 242 -4.45 -5.30 -16.60
N VAL A 243 -4.20 -4.01 -16.43
CA VAL A 243 -4.48 -3.27 -15.17
C VAL A 243 -5.99 -3.32 -14.85
N LYS A 244 -6.86 -3.15 -15.85
CA LYS A 244 -8.32 -3.31 -15.67
C LYS A 244 -8.71 -4.75 -15.34
N GLN A 245 -8.05 -5.75 -15.94
CA GLN A 245 -8.30 -7.18 -15.71
C GLN A 245 -7.78 -7.66 -14.35
N ARG A 246 -6.70 -7.10 -13.82
CA ARG A 246 -6.16 -7.40 -12.48
C ARG A 246 -7.24 -7.32 -11.39
N LYS A 247 -8.18 -6.40 -11.53
CA LYS A 247 -9.33 -6.27 -10.62
C LYS A 247 -10.26 -7.50 -10.61
N LYS A 248 -10.06 -8.46 -11.50
CA LYS A 248 -10.81 -9.73 -11.63
C LYS A 248 -9.98 -10.96 -11.19
N GLY A 249 -8.74 -10.77 -10.72
CA GLY A 249 -7.83 -11.84 -10.33
C GLY A 249 -8.44 -12.79 -9.27
N GLN A 250 -8.01 -14.05 -9.28
CA GLN A 250 -8.47 -15.05 -8.32
C GLN A 250 -7.96 -14.72 -6.90
N PRO A 251 -8.78 -14.92 -5.84
CA PRO A 251 -8.33 -14.78 -4.47
C PRO A 251 -7.21 -15.80 -4.16
N VAL A 252 -6.07 -15.31 -3.69
CA VAL A 252 -4.92 -16.16 -3.33
C VAL A 252 -4.76 -16.34 -1.82
N ARG A 253 -5.33 -15.44 -1.02
CA ARG A 253 -5.29 -15.47 0.44
C ARG A 253 -6.58 -14.90 1.02
N PHE A 254 -7.12 -15.57 2.05
CA PHE A 254 -8.24 -15.11 2.84
C PHE A 254 -7.85 -15.18 4.32
N VAL A 255 -7.72 -14.05 4.98
CA VAL A 255 -7.45 -13.95 6.41
C VAL A 255 -8.74 -13.55 7.09
N TYR A 256 -9.12 -14.23 8.16
CA TYR A 256 -10.38 -14.00 8.85
C TYR A 256 -10.22 -14.14 10.36
N ASP A 257 -11.07 -13.46 11.09
CA ASP A 257 -11.17 -13.57 12.55
C ASP A 257 -11.47 -15.03 12.95
N ALA A 258 -10.62 -15.62 13.77
CA ALA A 258 -10.73 -17.02 14.18
C ALA A 258 -12.05 -17.30 14.94
N GLU A 259 -12.64 -16.27 15.56
CA GLU A 259 -13.91 -16.36 16.27
C GLU A 259 -15.14 -16.25 15.35
N MET A 260 -14.93 -16.03 14.04
CA MET A 260 -16.01 -15.96 13.06
C MET A 260 -16.84 -17.26 13.08
N PRO A 261 -18.18 -17.19 13.23
CA PRO A 261 -19.04 -18.36 13.22
C PRO A 261 -18.87 -19.24 11.97
N ALA A 262 -18.87 -20.55 12.17
CA ALA A 262 -18.60 -21.51 11.11
C ALA A 262 -19.57 -21.40 9.92
N ASP A 263 -20.83 -21.04 10.18
CA ASP A 263 -21.88 -20.85 9.16
C ASP A 263 -21.61 -19.60 8.30
N LEU A 264 -21.19 -18.48 8.91
CA LEU A 264 -20.80 -17.28 8.20
C LEU A 264 -19.53 -17.52 7.38
N LEU A 265 -18.51 -18.16 7.97
CA LEU A 265 -17.28 -18.51 7.28
C LEU A 265 -17.54 -19.38 6.06
N ALA A 266 -18.32 -20.46 6.24
CA ALA A 266 -18.68 -21.37 5.15
C ALA A 266 -19.40 -20.64 4.01
N PHE A 267 -20.33 -19.74 4.36
CA PHE A 267 -21.05 -18.92 3.40
C PHE A 267 -20.11 -18.01 2.60
N LEU A 268 -19.21 -17.30 3.27
CA LEU A 268 -18.24 -16.40 2.62
C LEU A 268 -17.27 -17.17 1.70
N LEU A 269 -16.76 -18.31 2.16
CA LEU A 269 -15.85 -19.15 1.37
C LEU A 269 -16.54 -19.69 0.12
N GLN A 270 -17.80 -20.13 0.22
CA GLN A 270 -18.59 -20.57 -0.91
C GLN A 270 -18.78 -19.44 -1.93
N GLN A 271 -19.15 -18.25 -1.48
CA GLN A 271 -19.35 -17.07 -2.33
C GLN A 271 -18.08 -16.59 -3.03
N LEU A 272 -16.92 -16.74 -2.36
CA LEU A 272 -15.60 -16.38 -2.89
C LEU A 272 -14.93 -17.51 -3.69
N ASN A 273 -15.58 -18.67 -3.80
CA ASN A 273 -15.04 -19.89 -4.41
C ASN A 273 -13.66 -20.28 -3.80
N LEU A 274 -13.57 -20.25 -2.48
CA LEU A 274 -12.36 -20.58 -1.72
C LEU A 274 -12.50 -21.90 -0.98
N LYS A 275 -11.38 -22.65 -0.87
CA LYS A 275 -11.31 -23.90 -0.09
C LYS A 275 -10.71 -23.63 1.29
N LYS A 276 -11.42 -24.06 2.36
CA LYS A 276 -10.92 -24.00 3.72
C LYS A 276 -9.59 -24.77 3.84
N GLY A 277 -8.63 -24.19 4.55
CA GLY A 277 -7.32 -24.83 4.79
C GLY A 277 -6.30 -24.64 3.66
N VAL A 278 -6.72 -24.29 2.44
CA VAL A 278 -5.79 -24.05 1.31
C VAL A 278 -5.44 -22.56 1.20
N ASN A 279 -6.46 -21.72 1.15
CA ASN A 279 -6.30 -20.29 0.92
C ASN A 279 -6.64 -19.45 2.14
N THR A 280 -6.99 -20.09 3.26
CA THR A 280 -7.54 -19.44 4.45
C THR A 280 -6.54 -19.47 5.59
N ILE A 281 -6.42 -18.36 6.30
CA ILE A 281 -5.57 -18.18 7.47
C ILE A 281 -6.43 -17.59 8.58
N PRO A 282 -6.66 -18.32 9.68
CA PRO A 282 -7.28 -17.74 10.87
C PRO A 282 -6.31 -16.73 11.50
N GLY A 283 -6.81 -15.64 12.00
CA GLY A 283 -6.07 -14.59 12.68
C GLY A 283 -6.85 -13.99 13.84
N GLY A 284 -6.34 -12.93 14.44
CA GLY A 284 -7.03 -12.21 15.51
C GLY A 284 -8.22 -11.37 15.01
N ARG A 285 -8.81 -10.63 15.93
CA ARG A 285 -9.97 -9.75 15.68
C ARG A 285 -9.72 -8.69 14.60
N TYR A 286 -8.48 -8.19 14.51
CA TYR A 286 -8.11 -7.16 13.54
C TYR A 286 -7.21 -7.71 12.45
N HIS A 287 -7.38 -7.19 11.24
CA HIS A 287 -6.59 -7.53 10.08
C HIS A 287 -6.08 -6.26 9.38
N ASN A 288 -5.20 -6.47 8.38
CA ASN A 288 -4.63 -5.39 7.58
C ASN A 288 -3.85 -4.38 8.41
N PHE A 289 -2.91 -4.89 9.20
CA PHE A 289 -2.04 -4.07 10.03
C PHE A 289 -1.18 -3.06 9.24
N LYS A 290 -1.20 -3.05 7.89
CA LYS A 290 -0.52 -2.01 7.11
C LYS A 290 -0.95 -0.59 7.49
N ASP A 291 -2.17 -0.43 8.00
CA ASP A 291 -2.66 0.88 8.46
C ASP A 291 -1.87 1.37 9.69
N PHE A 292 -1.25 0.44 10.43
CA PHE A 292 -0.34 0.74 11.53
C PHE A 292 0.97 1.42 11.10
N ILE A 293 1.33 1.43 9.81
CA ILE A 293 2.40 2.28 9.28
C ILE A 293 2.13 3.75 9.60
N LYS A 294 0.85 4.14 9.65
CA LYS A 294 0.38 5.48 10.00
C LYS A 294 -0.16 5.55 11.43
N PHE A 295 0.32 4.67 12.31
CA PHE A 295 -0.10 4.67 13.70
C PHE A 295 0.11 6.06 14.32
N PRO A 296 -0.88 6.58 15.06
CA PRO A 296 -0.89 7.96 15.52
C PRO A 296 0.27 8.27 16.47
N ASP A 297 0.66 9.52 16.49
CA ASP A 297 1.61 10.07 17.44
C ASP A 297 0.85 10.67 18.62
N PHE A 298 1.16 10.24 19.84
CA PHE A 298 0.53 10.70 21.07
C PHE A 298 1.24 11.91 21.69
N GLY A 299 2.15 12.56 20.97
CA GLY A 299 2.85 13.75 21.41
C GLY A 299 4.08 13.50 22.28
N ASN A 300 4.38 12.24 22.63
CA ASN A 300 5.60 11.90 23.35
C ASN A 300 6.76 11.65 22.40
N ALA A 301 7.77 12.53 22.43
CA ALA A 301 8.93 12.45 21.54
C ALA A 301 9.76 11.16 21.74
N ALA A 302 9.68 10.51 22.90
CA ALA A 302 10.38 9.26 23.19
C ALA A 302 9.78 8.05 22.43
N TYR A 303 8.53 8.13 21.98
CA TYR A 303 7.87 7.03 21.28
C TYR A 303 8.21 6.92 19.80
N ARG A 304 8.95 7.86 19.24
CA ARG A 304 9.33 7.92 17.84
C ARG A 304 10.78 8.30 17.63
N TYR A 305 11.30 7.93 16.47
CA TYR A 305 12.57 8.49 16.02
C TYR A 305 12.44 9.98 15.77
N GLN A 306 13.45 10.74 16.16
CA GLN A 306 13.50 12.16 15.85
C GLN A 306 13.60 12.34 14.33
N PRO A 307 12.70 13.11 13.70
CA PRO A 307 12.77 13.34 12.27
C PRO A 307 14.04 14.13 11.94
N GLN A 308 14.81 13.62 11.00
CA GLN A 308 15.94 14.35 10.45
C GLN A 308 15.45 15.23 9.30
N THR A 309 15.52 16.54 9.48
CA THR A 309 15.18 17.49 8.42
C THR A 309 16.28 17.47 7.36
N PRO A 310 15.98 17.21 6.07
CA PRO A 310 16.97 17.28 5.02
C PRO A 310 17.58 18.68 4.93
N VAL A 311 18.89 18.73 4.78
CA VAL A 311 19.63 20.00 4.73
C VAL A 311 19.84 20.46 3.30
N LEU A 312 20.00 21.78 3.10
CA LEU A 312 20.42 22.34 1.84
C LEU A 312 21.86 21.91 1.52
N HIS A 313 22.13 21.58 0.27
CA HIS A 313 23.50 21.32 -0.16
C HIS A 313 24.31 22.62 -0.14
N PRO A 314 25.55 22.66 0.43
CA PRO A 314 26.30 23.89 0.63
C PRO A 314 26.58 24.71 -0.63
N VAL A 315 26.67 24.08 -1.81
CA VAL A 315 26.91 24.76 -3.07
C VAL A 315 25.66 25.41 -3.68
N PHE A 316 24.44 24.99 -3.25
CA PHE A 316 23.20 25.59 -3.69
C PHE A 316 22.73 26.62 -2.64
N ARG A 317 23.07 27.87 -2.83
CA ARG A 317 22.62 28.93 -1.94
C ARG A 317 21.30 29.51 -2.40
N SER A 318 20.50 29.95 -1.45
CA SER A 318 19.23 30.60 -1.76
C SER A 318 19.41 31.77 -2.75
N GLY A 319 18.57 31.81 -3.78
CA GLY A 319 18.61 32.86 -4.81
C GLY A 319 19.71 32.71 -5.86
N GLN A 320 20.50 31.61 -5.83
CA GLN A 320 21.48 31.33 -6.87
C GLN A 320 21.00 30.32 -7.87
N SER A 321 21.41 30.50 -9.14
CA SER A 321 21.08 29.57 -10.23
C SER A 321 21.72 28.21 -10.01
N HIS A 322 20.90 27.15 -10.00
CA HIS A 322 21.35 25.74 -9.97
C HIS A 322 22.12 25.41 -11.26
N ILE A 323 21.64 25.88 -12.41
CA ILE A 323 22.27 25.69 -13.70
C ILE A 323 23.69 26.35 -13.71
N ALA A 324 23.79 27.57 -13.22
CA ALA A 324 25.11 28.26 -13.18
C ALA A 324 26.08 27.56 -12.21
N THR A 325 25.60 26.99 -11.14
CA THR A 325 26.39 26.20 -10.18
C THR A 325 26.92 24.92 -10.81
N ILE A 326 26.02 24.13 -11.46
CA ILE A 326 26.36 22.86 -12.10
C ILE A 326 27.31 23.05 -13.30
N LEU A 327 27.23 24.18 -14.00
CA LEU A 327 28.18 24.52 -15.07
C LEU A 327 29.60 24.78 -14.58
N LYS A 328 29.77 25.08 -13.28
CA LYS A 328 31.09 25.32 -12.67
C LYS A 328 31.73 24.07 -12.10
N GLN A 329 30.90 23.17 -11.55
CA GLN A 329 31.35 21.94 -10.90
C GLN A 329 30.27 20.89 -10.86
N ASP A 330 30.65 19.62 -10.83
CA ASP A 330 29.74 18.52 -10.56
C ASP A 330 29.27 18.58 -9.10
N VAL A 331 28.01 18.16 -8.87
CA VAL A 331 27.39 18.17 -7.54
C VAL A 331 26.88 16.79 -7.20
N LEU A 332 27.32 16.25 -6.06
CA LEU A 332 26.83 15.00 -5.52
C LEU A 332 25.74 15.30 -4.47
N LEU A 333 24.54 14.77 -4.68
CA LEU A 333 23.44 14.84 -3.72
C LEU A 333 23.25 13.49 -3.02
N HIS A 334 23.13 13.51 -1.69
CA HIS A 334 22.92 12.31 -0.86
C HIS A 334 21.56 12.36 -0.19
N PHE A 335 20.58 11.66 -0.79
CA PHE A 335 19.22 11.56 -0.25
C PHE A 335 19.11 10.42 0.77
N PRO A 336 18.28 10.56 1.82
CA PRO A 336 17.36 11.66 2.13
C PRO A 336 17.97 12.80 2.97
N TYR A 337 19.28 12.80 3.19
CA TYR A 337 19.94 13.75 4.09
C TYR A 337 20.04 15.17 3.50
N GLN A 338 20.07 15.28 2.19
CA GLN A 338 19.98 16.55 1.47
C GLN A 338 18.61 16.69 0.79
N GLN A 339 18.16 17.94 0.63
CA GLN A 339 16.85 18.24 0.07
C GLN A 339 16.76 17.81 -1.39
N PHE A 340 15.67 17.11 -1.72
CA PHE A 340 15.37 16.72 -3.10
C PHE A 340 14.92 17.93 -3.95
N ASP A 341 14.50 19.00 -3.30
CA ASP A 341 14.09 20.26 -3.93
C ASP A 341 15.14 20.82 -4.91
N HIS A 342 16.42 20.53 -4.68
CA HIS A 342 17.47 20.90 -5.64
C HIS A 342 17.26 20.35 -7.05
N VAL A 343 16.69 19.14 -7.16
CA VAL A 343 16.37 18.53 -8.46
C VAL A 343 15.12 19.18 -9.06
N VAL A 344 14.14 19.47 -8.23
CA VAL A 344 12.91 20.16 -8.66
C VAL A 344 13.21 21.59 -9.10
N ASP A 345 14.03 22.31 -8.34
CA ASP A 345 14.42 23.69 -8.63
C ASP A 345 15.28 23.79 -9.91
N LEU A 346 16.16 22.80 -10.14
CA LEU A 346 16.88 22.69 -11.41
C LEU A 346 15.91 22.59 -12.60
N LEU A 347 14.85 21.79 -12.48
CA LEU A 347 13.82 21.66 -13.52
C LEU A 347 12.96 22.92 -13.66
N ARG A 348 12.61 23.58 -12.54
CA ARG A 348 11.89 24.85 -12.53
C ARG A 348 12.73 25.94 -13.22
N GLU A 349 14.02 26.03 -12.90
CA GLU A 349 14.93 26.95 -13.56
C GLU A 349 15.06 26.63 -15.06
N ALA A 350 15.20 25.34 -15.41
CA ALA A 350 15.24 24.90 -16.80
C ALA A 350 13.99 25.30 -17.58
N SER A 351 12.82 25.32 -16.95
CA SER A 351 11.59 25.75 -17.58
C SER A 351 11.62 27.23 -17.98
N LEU A 352 12.29 28.07 -17.22
CA LEU A 352 12.36 29.52 -17.40
C LEU A 352 13.57 29.98 -18.24
N ASP A 353 14.70 29.25 -18.21
CA ASP A 353 15.90 29.62 -18.94
C ASP A 353 15.68 29.60 -20.47
N PRO A 354 15.77 30.74 -21.19
CA PRO A 354 15.58 30.79 -22.65
C PRO A 354 16.62 29.98 -23.43
N LYS A 355 17.79 29.70 -22.82
CA LYS A 355 18.84 28.88 -23.41
C LYS A 355 18.53 27.41 -23.42
N VAL A 356 17.67 26.95 -22.50
CA VAL A 356 17.18 25.53 -22.46
C VAL A 356 16.20 25.29 -23.61
N LYS A 357 16.45 24.22 -24.34
CA LYS A 357 15.64 23.82 -25.53
C LYS A 357 14.94 22.50 -25.32
N GLU A 358 15.56 21.58 -24.60
CA GLU A 358 15.03 20.23 -24.44
C GLU A 358 15.30 19.67 -23.04
N VAL A 359 14.34 18.91 -22.52
CA VAL A 359 14.45 18.12 -21.27
C VAL A 359 14.08 16.68 -21.58
N LYS A 360 14.95 15.75 -21.20
CA LYS A 360 14.70 14.28 -21.30
C LYS A 360 14.80 13.64 -19.93
N ILE A 361 13.86 12.78 -19.59
CA ILE A 361 13.81 12.11 -18.29
C ILE A 361 13.29 10.70 -18.39
N ASN A 362 13.83 9.79 -17.54
CA ASN A 362 13.31 8.44 -17.37
C ASN A 362 12.49 8.37 -16.08
N ILE A 363 11.29 7.84 -16.15
CA ILE A 363 10.40 7.65 -15.01
C ILE A 363 10.13 6.16 -14.79
N TYR A 364 10.57 5.64 -13.65
CA TYR A 364 10.22 4.31 -13.18
C TYR A 364 9.01 4.34 -12.24
N ARG A 365 9.07 5.20 -11.23
CA ARG A 365 7.99 5.49 -10.26
C ARG A 365 8.00 6.96 -9.95
N VAL A 366 6.81 7.51 -9.74
CA VAL A 366 6.63 8.91 -9.40
C VAL A 366 5.49 9.07 -8.40
N ALA A 367 5.57 10.07 -7.55
CA ALA A 367 4.52 10.38 -6.58
C ALA A 367 3.21 10.76 -7.29
N LYS A 368 2.06 10.50 -6.64
CA LYS A 368 0.76 10.92 -7.14
C LYS A 368 0.68 12.44 -7.35
N HIS A 369 1.23 13.21 -6.42
CA HIS A 369 1.36 14.66 -6.49
C HIS A 369 2.83 15.02 -6.66
N SER A 370 3.38 14.79 -7.87
CA SER A 370 4.80 14.96 -8.15
C SER A 370 5.13 16.38 -8.58
N GLU A 371 6.05 17.02 -7.86
CA GLU A 371 6.59 18.32 -8.24
C GLU A 371 7.50 18.25 -9.46
N VAL A 372 8.19 17.13 -9.66
CA VAL A 372 8.97 16.86 -10.88
C VAL A 372 8.07 16.89 -12.11
N MET A 373 6.92 16.20 -12.05
CA MET A 373 5.95 16.19 -13.15
C MET A 373 5.36 17.57 -13.42
N ASN A 374 5.07 18.34 -12.38
CA ASN A 374 4.61 19.71 -12.51
C ASN A 374 5.69 20.61 -13.14
N ALA A 375 6.96 20.43 -12.79
CA ALA A 375 8.07 21.17 -13.39
C ALA A 375 8.26 20.80 -14.89
N LEU A 376 8.03 19.54 -15.28
CA LEU A 376 8.03 19.13 -16.69
C LEU A 376 6.88 19.78 -17.47
N LEU A 377 5.68 19.86 -16.88
CA LEU A 377 4.56 20.61 -17.48
C LEU A 377 4.92 22.10 -17.67
N ALA A 378 5.57 22.71 -16.68
CA ALA A 378 6.05 24.07 -16.81
C ALA A 378 7.08 24.22 -17.96
N CYS A 379 7.97 23.24 -18.17
CA CYS A 379 8.86 23.21 -19.33
C CYS A 379 8.06 23.22 -20.64
N ILE A 380 7.04 22.38 -20.76
CA ILE A 380 6.20 22.31 -21.96
C ILE A 380 5.49 23.63 -22.21
N PHE A 381 4.86 24.21 -21.19
CA PHE A 381 4.14 25.49 -21.30
C PHE A 381 5.07 26.67 -21.67
N ASN A 382 6.35 26.59 -21.31
CA ASN A 382 7.36 27.55 -21.71
C ASN A 382 8.07 27.18 -23.05
N GLY A 383 7.46 26.29 -23.86
CA GLY A 383 7.91 25.99 -25.21
C GLY A 383 9.15 25.11 -25.30
N LYS A 384 9.55 24.41 -24.22
CA LYS A 384 10.66 23.47 -24.24
C LYS A 384 10.18 22.11 -24.79
N GLN A 385 11.03 21.43 -25.54
CA GLN A 385 10.79 20.04 -25.92
C GLN A 385 10.98 19.14 -24.70
N VAL A 386 9.97 18.36 -24.36
CA VAL A 386 10.03 17.42 -23.23
C VAL A 386 9.84 16.01 -23.74
N THR A 387 10.83 15.14 -23.47
CA THR A 387 10.74 13.70 -23.75
C THR A 387 10.78 12.93 -22.44
N VAL A 388 9.78 12.08 -22.22
CA VAL A 388 9.66 11.27 -21.01
C VAL A 388 9.59 9.80 -21.39
N VAL A 389 10.51 9.00 -20.85
CA VAL A 389 10.49 7.54 -21.00
C VAL A 389 9.86 6.93 -19.75
N PHE A 390 8.67 6.35 -19.89
CA PHE A 390 7.96 5.70 -18.78
C PHE A 390 8.18 4.20 -18.73
N GLU A 391 8.46 3.68 -17.54
CA GLU A 391 8.33 2.26 -17.26
C GLU A 391 6.86 1.94 -16.90
N LEU A 392 6.17 1.23 -17.77
CA LEU A 392 4.76 0.87 -17.54
C LEU A 392 4.59 -0.35 -16.65
N GLN A 393 5.61 -1.20 -16.49
CA GLN A 393 5.58 -2.40 -15.67
C GLN A 393 6.16 -2.15 -14.25
N ALA A 394 6.13 -0.91 -13.77
CA ALA A 394 6.44 -0.62 -12.37
C ALA A 394 5.30 -1.12 -11.48
N ARG A 395 5.47 -2.27 -10.84
CA ARG A 395 4.41 -2.94 -10.06
C ARG A 395 3.75 -2.00 -9.07
N PHE A 396 2.41 -1.96 -9.12
CA PHE A 396 1.51 -1.16 -8.30
C PHE A 396 1.49 0.35 -8.59
N ASP A 397 2.38 0.82 -9.45
CA ASP A 397 2.41 2.23 -9.89
C ASP A 397 1.93 2.38 -11.35
N GLU A 398 1.45 1.30 -11.97
CA GLU A 398 1.04 1.30 -13.37
C GLU A 398 -0.08 2.31 -13.62
N GLU A 399 -1.12 2.36 -12.76
CA GLU A 399 -2.23 3.32 -12.91
C GLU A 399 -1.73 4.77 -12.81
N ASN A 400 -0.83 5.05 -11.87
CA ASN A 400 -0.25 6.38 -11.68
C ASN A 400 0.66 6.78 -12.85
N ASN A 401 1.50 5.85 -13.32
CA ASN A 401 2.37 6.10 -14.47
C ASN A 401 1.57 6.31 -15.75
N LEU A 402 0.49 5.54 -15.98
CA LEU A 402 -0.45 5.72 -17.08
C LEU A 402 -1.13 7.09 -17.01
N TRP A 403 -1.59 7.50 -15.85
CA TRP A 403 -2.24 8.81 -15.65
C TRP A 403 -1.29 9.97 -15.98
N TRP A 404 -0.07 9.96 -15.45
CA TRP A 404 0.93 10.99 -15.73
C TRP A 404 1.38 10.98 -17.18
N SER A 405 1.56 9.80 -17.78
CA SER A 405 1.96 9.69 -19.19
C SER A 405 0.93 10.32 -20.13
N ASN A 406 -0.37 10.04 -19.90
CA ASN A 406 -1.45 10.65 -20.67
C ASN A 406 -1.47 12.16 -20.48
N ARG A 407 -1.41 12.63 -19.23
CA ARG A 407 -1.42 14.06 -18.92
C ARG A 407 -0.28 14.82 -19.59
N LEU A 408 0.93 14.29 -19.57
CA LEU A 408 2.08 14.91 -20.25
C LEU A 408 1.92 14.89 -21.77
N LYS A 409 1.44 13.77 -22.32
CA LYS A 409 1.18 13.64 -23.76
C LYS A 409 0.13 14.63 -24.24
N ASP A 410 -0.96 14.80 -23.51
CA ASP A 410 -2.04 15.74 -23.85
C ASP A 410 -1.55 17.19 -23.88
N HIS A 411 -0.49 17.51 -23.13
CA HIS A 411 0.14 18.84 -23.12
C HIS A 411 1.33 18.96 -24.09
N GLY A 412 1.60 17.93 -24.91
CA GLY A 412 2.60 18.01 -25.99
C GLY A 412 3.97 17.41 -25.67
N ALA A 413 4.14 16.66 -24.58
CA ALA A 413 5.36 15.90 -24.35
C ALA A 413 5.49 14.75 -25.37
N ASN A 414 6.72 14.44 -25.74
CA ASN A 414 7.06 13.19 -26.42
C ASN A 414 7.16 12.08 -25.36
N VAL A 415 6.15 11.21 -25.30
CA VAL A 415 6.11 10.10 -24.34
C VAL A 415 6.53 8.81 -25.02
N ILE A 416 7.56 8.18 -24.47
CA ILE A 416 8.09 6.89 -24.91
C ILE A 416 7.81 5.87 -23.81
N TYR A 417 7.14 4.78 -24.17
CA TYR A 417 6.97 3.65 -23.30
C TYR A 417 8.13 2.69 -23.46
N GLY A 418 8.64 2.16 -22.35
CA GLY A 418 9.85 1.37 -22.32
C GLY A 418 9.93 0.26 -23.37
N LEU A 419 11.11 -0.30 -23.54
CA LEU A 419 11.36 -1.37 -24.52
C LEU A 419 10.74 -2.69 -24.03
N GLN A 420 10.11 -3.41 -24.97
CA GLN A 420 9.55 -4.74 -24.68
C GLN A 420 10.65 -5.67 -24.14
N ASN A 421 10.36 -6.40 -23.07
CA ASN A 421 11.27 -7.30 -22.37
C ASN A 421 12.47 -6.66 -21.65
N LEU A 422 12.57 -5.33 -21.63
CA LEU A 422 13.58 -4.60 -20.87
C LEU A 422 12.92 -3.67 -19.87
N LYS A 423 13.54 -3.50 -18.71
CA LYS A 423 13.09 -2.54 -17.69
C LYS A 423 13.89 -1.25 -17.78
N VAL A 424 13.18 -0.13 -17.84
CA VAL A 424 13.77 1.20 -17.74
C VAL A 424 13.97 1.52 -16.25
N HIS A 425 15.13 1.13 -15.71
CA HIS A 425 15.41 1.30 -14.27
C HIS A 425 16.42 2.40 -13.96
N SER A 426 17.07 3.01 -14.95
CA SER A 426 17.92 4.18 -14.75
C SER A 426 17.10 5.38 -14.26
N LYS A 427 17.72 6.25 -13.47
CA LYS A 427 17.18 7.55 -13.07
C LYS A 427 18.06 8.61 -13.72
N LEU A 428 17.62 9.02 -14.90
CA LEU A 428 18.36 9.90 -15.77
C LEU A 428 17.50 11.12 -16.13
N LEU A 429 18.03 12.30 -15.92
CA LEU A 429 17.49 13.56 -16.40
C LEU A 429 18.57 14.27 -17.20
N GLN A 430 18.26 14.73 -18.39
CA GLN A 430 19.17 15.51 -19.23
C GLN A 430 18.49 16.80 -19.68
N ILE A 431 19.19 17.92 -19.51
CA ILE A 431 18.77 19.25 -19.94
C ILE A 431 19.72 19.71 -21.03
N LYS A 432 19.18 19.98 -22.23
CA LYS A 432 19.95 20.53 -23.36
C LYS A 432 19.78 22.04 -23.41
N ARG A 433 20.90 22.73 -23.42
CA ARG A 433 21.01 24.19 -23.57
C ARG A 433 21.78 24.55 -24.83
N ILE A 434 21.46 25.70 -25.42
CA ILE A 434 22.19 26.27 -26.53
C ILE A 434 22.66 27.69 -26.12
N LEU A 435 23.97 27.90 -26.13
CA LEU A 435 24.59 29.18 -25.86
C LEU A 435 25.57 29.49 -27.00
N GLU A 436 25.40 30.64 -27.68
CA GLU A 436 26.25 31.07 -28.78
C GLU A 436 26.50 30.00 -29.86
N GLY A 437 25.44 29.27 -30.21
CA GLY A 437 25.50 28.17 -31.18
C GLY A 437 26.11 26.85 -30.67
N LYS A 438 26.65 26.84 -29.46
CA LYS A 438 27.19 25.61 -28.83
C LYS A 438 26.15 24.90 -27.96
N THR A 439 26.07 23.59 -28.12
CA THR A 439 25.21 22.74 -27.28
C THR A 439 25.92 22.37 -25.99
N GLN A 440 25.21 22.53 -24.87
CA GLN A 440 25.61 22.08 -23.55
C GLN A 440 24.58 21.12 -22.99
N TYR A 441 25.03 20.09 -22.28
CA TYR A 441 24.17 19.12 -21.58
C TYR A 441 24.45 19.17 -20.07
N LEU A 442 23.39 19.30 -19.29
CA LEU A 442 23.41 19.06 -17.86
C LEU A 442 22.74 17.72 -17.63
N THR A 443 23.39 16.83 -16.90
CA THR A 443 22.88 15.46 -16.73
C THR A 443 22.84 15.12 -15.25
N TYR A 444 21.67 14.68 -14.80
CA TYR A 444 21.50 14.04 -13.50
C TYR A 444 21.46 12.53 -13.68
N ILE A 445 22.21 11.82 -12.86
CA ILE A 445 22.22 10.36 -12.78
C ILE A 445 22.01 9.98 -11.31
N GLY A 446 21.03 9.15 -11.05
CA GLY A 446 20.69 8.75 -9.68
C GLY A 446 20.33 7.28 -9.54
N THR A 447 20.32 6.80 -8.29
CA THR A 447 19.86 5.46 -7.91
C THR A 447 18.45 5.48 -7.36
N GLY A 448 18.01 6.59 -6.76
CA GLY A 448 16.65 6.82 -6.24
C GLY A 448 15.68 7.31 -7.33
N ASN A 449 14.38 6.99 -7.19
CA ASN A 449 13.35 7.48 -8.12
C ASN A 449 13.15 9.00 -7.98
N PHE A 450 12.59 9.63 -9.03
CA PHE A 450 12.20 11.04 -9.05
C PHE A 450 10.92 11.31 -8.27
#